data_48d20c1fde18656051982a68523232bc
#
_entry.id   48d20c1fde18656051982a68523232bc
#
_cell.length_a   1.000
_cell.length_b   1.000
_cell.length_c   1.000
_cell.angle_alpha   90.00
_cell.angle_beta   90.00
_cell.angle_gamma   90.00
#
_symmetry.space_group_name_H-M   'P 1'
#
loop_
_entity.id
_entity.type
_entity.pdbx_description
1 polymer ?
#
loop_
_entity_poly.entity_id
_entity_poly.type
_entity_poly.pdbx_seq_one_letter_code
_entity_poly.pdbx_strand_id
1 'polypeptide(L)'
;MRRLTVQTLPAAATLTALLTFAPPEGQPHGAVTMLSITNTSSYADRVRVSLAPQGQADTLAQYLYYDLLLPGNDTCIVEFATGLPLYAGDVVRGYSEMGASTFQVHAREEA
;
A
#
# COMPACT_ATOMS: atom_id res chain seq x y z
N MET A 1 16.75 -2.14 13.36
CA MET A 1 15.43 -1.99 12.70
C MET A 1 15.35 -0.61 12.06
N ARG A 2 14.92 -0.56 10.82
CA ARG A 2 14.76 0.68 10.07
C ARG A 2 13.30 0.89 9.69
N ARG A 3 12.82 2.11 9.81
CA ARG A 3 11.47 2.48 9.39
C ARG A 3 11.49 2.97 7.95
N LEU A 4 10.44 2.62 7.24
CA LEU A 4 10.21 3.06 5.86
C LEU A 4 8.86 3.77 5.82
N THR A 5 8.83 4.94 5.18
CA THR A 5 7.59 5.66 4.94
C THR A 5 7.53 6.08 3.49
N VAL A 6 6.48 5.69 2.79
CA VAL A 6 6.27 6.02 1.40
C VAL A 6 4.95 6.76 1.26
N GLN A 7 4.95 7.83 0.47
CA GLN A 7 3.77 8.62 0.15
C GLN A 7 3.61 8.67 -1.36
N THR A 8 2.46 8.28 -1.86
CA THR A 8 2.23 8.20 -3.30
C THR A 8 0.80 8.60 -3.65
N LEU A 9 0.65 9.43 -4.67
CA LEU A 9 -0.63 9.72 -5.32
C LEU A 9 -0.63 9.02 -6.67
N PRO A 10 -1.28 7.86 -6.80
CA PRO A 10 -1.33 7.16 -8.09
C PRO A 10 -2.06 7.97 -9.14
N ALA A 11 -1.64 7.86 -10.39
CA ALA A 11 -2.40 8.38 -11.51
C ALA A 11 -3.77 7.69 -11.60
N ALA A 12 -4.76 8.38 -12.15
CA ALA A 12 -6.13 7.87 -12.24
C ALA A 12 -6.17 6.50 -12.94
N ALA A 13 -6.90 5.57 -12.33
CA ALA A 13 -7.14 4.23 -12.86
C ALA A 13 -5.85 3.47 -13.23
N THR A 14 -4.76 3.71 -12.51
CA THR A 14 -3.45 3.09 -12.77
C THR A 14 -2.94 2.40 -11.52
N LEU A 15 -2.80 1.08 -11.58
CA LEU A 15 -2.21 0.31 -10.49
C LEU A 15 -0.73 0.68 -10.38
N THR A 16 -0.32 1.17 -9.21
CA THR A 16 0.98 1.79 -9.01
C THR A 16 1.71 1.12 -7.85
N ALA A 17 2.99 0.82 -8.01
CA ALA A 17 3.81 0.34 -6.92
C ALA A 17 3.98 1.44 -5.88
N LEU A 18 3.56 1.18 -4.64
CA LEU A 18 3.72 2.11 -3.53
C LEU A 18 5.03 1.86 -2.79
N LEU A 19 5.32 0.59 -2.54
CA LEU A 19 6.53 0.17 -1.84
C LEU A 19 7.03 -1.12 -2.45
N THR A 20 8.28 -1.13 -2.89
CA THR A 20 9.01 -2.35 -3.24
C THR A 20 9.95 -2.66 -2.09
N PHE A 21 9.76 -3.78 -1.42
CA PHE A 21 10.55 -4.12 -0.26
C PHE A 21 11.89 -4.71 -0.69
N ALA A 22 12.95 -3.91 -0.54
CA ALA A 22 14.31 -4.28 -0.92
C ALA A 22 15.25 -4.05 0.26
N PRO A 23 15.21 -4.91 1.29
CA PRO A 23 16.01 -4.71 2.48
C PRO A 23 17.48 -5.00 2.22
N PRO A 24 18.39 -4.46 3.03
CA PRO A 24 19.78 -4.82 2.97
C PRO A 24 19.98 -6.33 3.22
N GLU A 25 21.06 -6.85 2.69
CA GLU A 25 21.45 -8.24 2.97
C GLU A 25 21.55 -8.47 4.47
N GLY A 26 21.03 -9.60 4.94
CA GLY A 26 20.97 -9.94 6.36
C GLY A 26 19.69 -9.48 7.07
N GLN A 27 18.80 -8.73 6.38
CA GLN A 27 17.52 -8.31 6.92
C GLN A 27 16.40 -8.64 5.92
N PRO A 28 16.16 -9.93 5.65
CA PRO A 28 15.29 -10.34 4.54
C PRO A 28 13.81 -10.14 4.77
N HIS A 29 13.41 -9.73 5.97
CA HIS A 29 11.99 -9.56 6.29
C HIS A 29 11.70 -8.18 6.85
N GLY A 30 10.43 -7.85 6.82
CA GLY A 30 9.88 -6.66 7.41
C GLY A 30 8.38 -6.79 7.61
N ALA A 31 7.73 -5.69 7.88
CA ALA A 31 6.29 -5.66 8.02
C ALA A 31 5.74 -4.29 7.69
N VAL A 32 4.55 -4.26 7.08
CA VAL A 32 3.74 -3.04 7.01
C VAL A 32 3.06 -2.87 8.36
N THR A 33 3.24 -1.72 8.99
CA THR A 33 2.64 -1.43 10.30
C THR A 33 1.37 -0.61 10.18
N MET A 34 1.28 0.26 9.18
CA MET A 34 0.12 1.11 8.97
C MET A 34 0.00 1.47 7.49
N LEU A 35 -1.23 1.58 7.03
CA LEU A 35 -1.56 2.07 5.71
C LEU A 35 -2.62 3.15 5.88
N SER A 36 -2.44 4.32 5.28
CA SER A 36 -3.49 5.32 5.21
C SER A 36 -3.80 5.69 3.77
N ILE A 37 -5.08 5.91 3.51
CA ILE A 37 -5.58 6.32 2.20
C ILE A 37 -6.46 7.55 2.42
N THR A 38 -6.09 8.68 1.82
CA THR A 38 -6.82 9.94 1.98
C THR A 38 -7.34 10.40 0.64
N ASN A 39 -8.65 10.53 0.52
CA ASN A 39 -9.30 11.10 -0.65
C ASN A 39 -9.43 12.60 -0.43
N THR A 40 -8.65 13.39 -1.18
CA THR A 40 -8.65 14.86 -1.05
C THR A 40 -9.65 15.55 -1.95
N SER A 41 -10.39 14.81 -2.76
CA SER A 41 -11.46 15.38 -3.59
C SER A 41 -12.77 15.46 -2.81
N SER A 42 -13.75 16.16 -3.38
CA SER A 42 -15.11 16.21 -2.81
C SER A 42 -16.00 15.07 -3.27
N TYR A 43 -15.50 14.19 -4.15
CA TYR A 43 -16.25 13.05 -4.68
C TYR A 43 -15.71 11.74 -4.12
N ALA A 44 -16.58 10.71 -4.05
CA ALA A 44 -16.14 9.39 -3.64
C ALA A 44 -15.15 8.81 -4.68
N ASP A 45 -14.17 8.07 -4.19
CA ASP A 45 -13.17 7.40 -5.02
C ASP A 45 -13.19 5.90 -4.72
N ARG A 46 -12.89 5.08 -5.72
CA ARG A 46 -12.71 3.64 -5.54
C ARG A 46 -11.23 3.35 -5.46
N VAL A 47 -10.82 2.70 -4.38
CA VAL A 47 -9.41 2.43 -4.11
C VAL A 47 -9.15 0.94 -3.98
N ARG A 48 -7.95 0.54 -4.34
CA ARG A 48 -7.47 -0.85 -4.20
C ARG A 48 -6.09 -0.85 -3.58
N VAL A 49 -5.83 -1.86 -2.77
CA VAL A 49 -4.50 -2.12 -2.22
C VAL A 49 -4.21 -3.60 -2.38
N SER A 50 -3.05 -3.91 -2.91
CA SER A 50 -2.62 -5.29 -3.07
C SER A 50 -1.20 -5.50 -2.57
N LEU A 51 -0.89 -6.74 -2.20
CA LEU A 51 0.46 -7.19 -1.89
C LEU A 51 0.83 -8.26 -2.91
N ALA A 52 1.83 -7.96 -3.74
CA ALA A 52 2.33 -8.86 -4.77
C ALA A 52 3.59 -9.55 -4.28
N PRO A 53 3.53 -10.86 -3.93
CA PRO A 53 4.72 -11.58 -3.49
C PRO A 53 5.78 -11.56 -4.58
N GLN A 54 6.99 -11.08 -4.23
CA GLN A 54 8.13 -11.00 -5.14
C GLN A 54 7.82 -10.28 -6.46
N GLY A 55 6.90 -9.31 -6.42
CA GLY A 55 6.56 -8.53 -7.62
C GLY A 55 5.81 -9.31 -8.69
N GLN A 56 5.12 -10.39 -8.32
CA GLN A 56 4.33 -11.17 -9.27
C GLN A 56 3.29 -10.32 -9.97
N ALA A 57 2.83 -10.78 -11.13
CA ALA A 57 1.78 -10.11 -11.87
C ALA A 57 0.51 -9.98 -11.04
N ASP A 58 -0.25 -8.92 -11.28
CA ASP A 58 -1.48 -8.62 -10.55
C ASP A 58 -2.49 -9.75 -10.69
N THR A 59 -3.01 -10.20 -9.54
CA THR A 59 -4.11 -11.18 -9.47
C THR A 59 -5.08 -10.78 -8.37
N LEU A 60 -6.32 -11.24 -8.47
CA LEU A 60 -7.35 -10.91 -7.47
C LEU A 60 -6.99 -11.43 -6.07
N ALA A 61 -6.23 -12.52 -5.98
CA ALA A 61 -5.85 -13.11 -4.70
C ALA A 61 -4.92 -12.22 -3.88
N GLN A 62 -4.28 -11.23 -4.49
CA GLN A 62 -3.32 -10.34 -3.83
C GLN A 62 -3.97 -9.15 -3.11
N TYR A 63 -5.25 -8.89 -3.36
CA TYR A 63 -5.89 -7.68 -2.87
C TYR A 63 -6.25 -7.75 -1.40
N LEU A 64 -5.86 -6.70 -0.66
CA LEU A 64 -6.29 -6.44 0.72
C LEU A 64 -7.60 -5.65 0.72
N TYR A 65 -7.71 -4.69 -0.19
CA TYR A 65 -8.94 -3.95 -0.49
C TYR A 65 -9.16 -3.94 -1.99
N TYR A 66 -10.38 -4.19 -2.43
CA TYR A 66 -10.75 -4.17 -3.83
C TYR A 66 -12.00 -3.32 -4.02
N ASP A 67 -11.85 -2.21 -4.74
CA ASP A 67 -12.92 -1.25 -5.00
C ASP A 67 -13.60 -0.76 -3.72
N LEU A 68 -12.80 -0.51 -2.68
CA LEU A 68 -13.27 0.13 -1.47
C LEU A 68 -13.73 1.54 -1.81
N LEU A 69 -14.99 1.86 -1.53
CA LEU A 69 -15.52 3.20 -1.76
C LEU A 69 -15.07 4.11 -0.63
N LEU A 70 -14.23 5.08 -0.97
CA LEU A 70 -13.73 6.08 -0.02
C LEU A 70 -14.46 7.39 -0.27
N PRO A 71 -15.29 7.85 0.66
CA PRO A 71 -16.02 9.11 0.49
C PRO A 71 -15.09 10.30 0.27
N GLY A 72 -15.61 11.35 -0.35
CA GLY A 72 -14.86 12.58 -0.53
C GLY A 72 -14.42 13.18 0.80
N ASN A 73 -13.20 13.72 0.84
CA ASN A 73 -12.60 14.35 2.02
C ASN A 73 -12.50 13.41 3.22
N ASP A 74 -12.37 12.12 2.98
CA ASP A 74 -12.28 11.12 4.03
C ASP A 74 -10.97 10.35 3.99
N THR A 75 -10.62 9.73 5.10
CA THR A 75 -9.40 8.96 5.27
C THR A 75 -9.72 7.58 5.82
N CYS A 76 -9.12 6.57 5.21
CA CYS A 76 -9.12 5.19 5.73
C CYS A 76 -7.74 4.90 6.31
N ILE A 77 -7.70 4.50 7.58
CA ILE A 77 -6.44 4.12 8.24
C ILE A 77 -6.57 2.68 8.69
N VAL A 78 -5.57 1.88 8.32
CA VAL A 78 -5.48 0.47 8.71
C VAL A 78 -4.19 0.27 9.49
N GLU A 79 -4.31 -0.21 10.71
CA GLU A 79 -3.16 -0.58 11.53
C GLU A 79 -3.09 -2.10 11.60
N PHE A 80 -1.88 -2.62 11.41
CA PHE A 80 -1.62 -4.05 11.51
C PHE A 80 -0.93 -4.30 12.86
N ALA A 81 -1.67 -4.81 13.84
CA ALA A 81 -1.21 -4.95 15.22
C ALA A 81 0.10 -5.73 15.34
N THR A 82 0.24 -6.81 14.57
CA THR A 82 1.46 -7.63 14.54
C THR A 82 2.30 -7.38 13.29
N GLY A 83 1.87 -6.45 12.43
CA GLY A 83 2.49 -6.19 11.15
C GLY A 83 2.02 -7.13 10.06
N LEU A 84 1.86 -6.60 8.85
CA LEU A 84 1.65 -7.39 7.64
C LEU A 84 3.03 -7.83 7.12
N PRO A 85 3.36 -9.13 7.14
CA PRO A 85 4.71 -9.57 6.79
C PRO A 85 5.13 -9.19 5.39
N LEU A 86 6.38 -8.75 5.26
CA LEU A 86 7.02 -8.47 3.98
C LEU A 86 8.28 -9.29 3.85
N TYR A 87 8.52 -9.80 2.65
CA TYR A 87 9.76 -10.48 2.29
C TYR A 87 10.42 -9.76 1.14
N ALA A 88 11.72 -9.98 0.95
CA ALA A 88 12.47 -9.33 -0.11
C ALA A 88 11.79 -9.52 -1.47
N GLY A 89 11.60 -8.42 -2.20
CA GLY A 89 10.95 -8.42 -3.51
C GLY A 89 9.44 -8.22 -3.48
N ASP A 90 8.80 -8.25 -2.31
CA ASP A 90 7.37 -8.00 -2.20
C ASP A 90 7.04 -6.56 -2.59
N VAL A 91 5.92 -6.37 -3.29
CA VAL A 91 5.47 -5.05 -3.74
C VAL A 91 4.07 -4.78 -3.20
N VAL A 92 3.93 -3.66 -2.50
CA VAL A 92 2.62 -3.12 -2.13
C VAL A 92 2.18 -2.18 -3.23
N ARG A 93 1.01 -2.43 -3.82
CA ARG A 93 0.46 -1.63 -4.91
C ARG A 93 -0.81 -0.93 -4.48
N GLY A 94 -1.04 0.25 -5.04
CA GLY A 94 -2.23 1.04 -4.80
C GLY A 94 -2.89 1.48 -6.09
N TYR A 95 -4.20 1.69 -6.03
CA TYR A 95 -5.01 2.12 -7.16
C TYR A 95 -6.03 3.13 -6.67
N SER A 96 -6.18 4.22 -7.41
CA SER A 96 -7.19 5.25 -7.18
C SER A 96 -7.90 5.49 -8.50
N GLU A 97 -9.20 5.17 -8.59
CA GLU A 97 -9.94 5.30 -9.84
C GLU A 97 -9.90 6.72 -10.39
N MET A 98 -10.05 7.71 -9.51
CA MET A 98 -10.08 9.12 -9.89
C MET A 98 -8.71 9.80 -9.83
N GLY A 99 -7.69 9.15 -9.32
CA GLY A 99 -6.39 9.78 -9.08
C GLY A 99 -6.42 10.82 -7.97
N ALA A 100 -7.35 10.69 -7.02
CA ALA A 100 -7.59 11.68 -5.97
C ALA A 100 -7.18 11.20 -4.59
N SER A 101 -6.80 9.93 -4.44
CA SER A 101 -6.47 9.34 -3.14
C SER A 101 -4.99 9.15 -2.99
N THR A 102 -4.43 9.69 -1.91
CA THR A 102 -3.01 9.57 -1.56
C THR A 102 -2.84 8.41 -0.59
N PHE A 103 -1.84 7.58 -0.86
CA PHE A 103 -1.51 6.43 -0.03
C PHE A 103 -0.26 6.71 0.78
N GLN A 104 -0.28 6.39 2.07
CA GLN A 104 0.91 6.36 2.90
C GLN A 104 1.09 4.94 3.41
N VAL A 105 2.27 4.40 3.19
CA VAL A 105 2.64 3.06 3.69
C VAL A 105 3.75 3.24 4.70
N HIS A 106 3.52 2.75 5.91
CA HIS A 106 4.51 2.74 6.97
C HIS A 106 4.93 1.30 7.21
N ALA A 107 6.22 1.05 7.10
CA ALA A 107 6.78 -0.29 7.22
C ALA A 107 8.06 -0.26 8.06
N ARG A 108 8.51 -1.43 8.50
CA ARG A 108 9.80 -1.59 9.18
C ARG A 108 10.56 -2.75 8.57
N GLU A 109 11.88 -2.63 8.57
CA GLU A 109 12.77 -3.75 8.29
C GLU A 109 13.08 -4.47 9.61
N GLU A 110 13.11 -5.78 9.58
CA GLU A 110 13.41 -6.61 10.73
C GLU A 110 14.66 -7.45 10.48
N ALA A 111 15.50 -7.52 11.50
CA ALA A 111 16.69 -8.35 11.44
C ALA A 111 16.35 -9.83 11.56
#